data_ea20c15331488643be59b49651360b18
#
_entry.id   ea20c15331488643be59b49651360b18
#
_cell.length_a   1.000
_cell.length_b   1.000
_cell.length_c   1.000
_cell.angle_alpha   90.00
_cell.angle_beta   90.00
_cell.angle_gamma   90.00
#
_symmetry.space_group_name_H-M   'P 1'
#
loop_
_entity.id
_entity.type
_entity.pdbx_description
1 polymer ?
#
loop_
_entity_poly.entity_id
_entity_poly.type
_entity_poly.pdbx_seq_one_letter_code
_entity_poly.pdbx_strand_id
1 'polypeptide(L)'
;LIFTLTLVPVMSSMLLKKNVREKNNRFVHFINAKCSALFDLFYAHRKLTIGMATVIAGVGLWLFSFLGTEFLPQLNEGSIYIRATLPQSISLDESVTLANKMRKKLLTFPEVRQVLSQTGRPNDGTDATGFYNIEFHVDIYPEKEWESKLTKLELIDKMQEDLSIYPGIDFNFSQPITDNVEEAASGVKGSIAVKVFGKDLYESEKYAVQIDKILSTVQGIEDLGVIRNIGQPELRIELNERQLARYGVAKEDVQSIIEMAIGGKSASLLYEDERKFNIMVRYSEQFRQNEEEIGKILVPAMDGTMVPIKELADITTITGPLLIFRDNHARFCAVKFSVRGRDMGTAVAEAQKKVNASVHLPAGYSLKWTGDFENQQRATKRLAQVVPISIAIIFIILFILFSNARDAGLVLLNVPFAAVGGIVALLITQFNFSISAGIGFIALFGICIQNGVIMISDIKANLKLGSPLEKATKEGVRSRIRPVIMTAAMAAIGLMPAAMSHGIGSESQRPLAIVIIGGLIGATFFALFVFPLIVEVVYERMLYDKNGKLLQ
;
A
#
# COMPACT_ATOMS: atom_id res chain seq x y z
N LEU A 1 20.95 23.87 -0.85
CA LEU A 1 20.74 25.19 -0.26
C LEU A 1 22.07 25.95 -0.12
N ILE A 2 23.08 25.37 0.52
CA ILE A 2 24.43 26.00 0.66
C ILE A 2 25.01 26.29 -0.73
N PHE A 3 25.01 25.32 -1.65
CA PHE A 3 25.48 25.51 -3.02
C PHE A 3 24.76 26.66 -3.72
N THR A 4 23.43 26.72 -3.61
CA THR A 4 22.59 27.73 -4.27
C THR A 4 22.84 29.13 -3.72
N LEU A 5 23.08 29.25 -2.40
CA LEU A 5 23.29 30.54 -1.75
C LEU A 5 24.73 31.05 -1.82
N THR A 6 25.71 30.17 -2.05
CA THR A 6 27.13 30.53 -2.09
C THR A 6 27.71 30.45 -3.49
N LEU A 7 27.73 29.26 -4.09
CA LEU A 7 28.43 29.03 -5.35
C LEU A 7 27.72 29.66 -6.54
N VAL A 8 26.38 29.55 -6.61
CA VAL A 8 25.61 30.09 -7.74
C VAL A 8 25.75 31.60 -7.89
N PRO A 9 25.62 32.45 -6.82
CA PRO A 9 25.85 33.88 -6.94
C PRO A 9 27.30 34.23 -7.36
N VAL A 10 28.28 33.55 -6.80
CA VAL A 10 29.70 33.75 -7.15
C VAL A 10 29.95 33.41 -8.62
N MET A 11 29.51 32.22 -9.07
CA MET A 11 29.63 31.83 -10.48
C MET A 11 28.86 32.79 -11.40
N SER A 12 27.66 33.20 -11.02
CA SER A 12 26.90 34.17 -11.79
C SER A 12 27.63 35.51 -11.92
N SER A 13 28.26 36.00 -10.85
CA SER A 13 29.06 37.25 -10.89
C SER A 13 30.30 37.13 -11.78
N MET A 14 30.90 35.93 -11.88
CA MET A 14 32.08 35.65 -12.71
C MET A 14 31.73 35.48 -14.20
N LEU A 15 30.60 34.81 -14.48
CA LEU A 15 30.20 34.42 -15.84
C LEU A 15 29.39 35.52 -16.56
N LEU A 16 28.62 36.30 -15.83
CA LEU A 16 27.79 37.38 -16.40
C LEU A 16 28.64 38.59 -16.71
N LYS A 17 28.61 39.06 -17.95
CA LYS A 17 29.30 40.29 -18.38
C LYS A 17 28.58 41.52 -17.81
N LYS A 18 29.31 42.64 -17.59
CA LYS A 18 28.78 43.91 -17.01
C LYS A 18 27.56 44.49 -17.77
N ASN A 19 27.36 44.13 -19.06
CA ASN A 19 26.23 44.60 -19.88
C ASN A 19 25.41 43.38 -20.36
N VAL A 20 24.62 42.79 -19.47
CA VAL A 20 23.62 41.79 -19.88
C VAL A 20 22.40 42.50 -20.42
N ARG A 21 22.24 42.52 -21.75
CA ARG A 21 20.99 42.98 -22.37
C ARG A 21 19.93 41.88 -22.25
N GLU A 22 18.78 42.19 -21.64
CA GLU A 22 17.62 41.31 -21.69
C GLU A 22 17.20 41.07 -23.13
N LYS A 23 17.27 39.82 -23.61
CA LYS A 23 16.68 39.46 -24.91
C LYS A 23 15.16 39.47 -24.76
N ASN A 24 14.49 40.38 -25.44
CA ASN A 24 13.03 40.37 -25.56
C ASN A 24 12.60 39.16 -26.38
N ASN A 25 12.21 38.06 -25.71
CA ASN A 25 11.61 36.91 -26.35
C ASN A 25 10.12 37.21 -26.63
N ARG A 26 9.72 37.15 -27.91
CA ARG A 26 8.32 37.39 -28.34
C ARG A 26 7.31 36.51 -27.58
N PHE A 27 7.67 35.27 -27.27
CA PHE A 27 6.82 34.35 -26.51
C PHE A 27 6.60 34.85 -25.07
N VAL A 28 7.66 35.25 -24.38
CA VAL A 28 7.56 35.79 -23.00
C VAL A 28 6.76 37.07 -22.98
N HIS A 29 6.95 37.95 -23.98
CA HIS A 29 6.18 39.18 -24.10
C HIS A 29 4.68 38.91 -24.32
N PHE A 30 4.36 37.93 -25.18
CA PHE A 30 2.97 37.48 -25.42
C PHE A 30 2.32 36.96 -24.13
N ILE A 31 2.99 36.08 -23.36
CA ILE A 31 2.48 35.57 -22.10
C ILE A 31 2.26 36.72 -21.10
N ASN A 32 3.24 37.60 -20.92
CA ASN A 32 3.12 38.73 -20.01
C ASN A 32 1.96 39.65 -20.40
N ALA A 33 1.79 39.96 -21.69
CA ALA A 33 0.70 40.79 -22.17
C ALA A 33 -0.68 40.16 -21.93
N LYS A 34 -0.82 38.87 -22.21
CA LYS A 34 -2.07 38.11 -21.99
C LYS A 34 -2.40 37.98 -20.50
N CYS A 35 -1.42 37.64 -19.67
CA CYS A 35 -1.64 37.58 -18.22
C CYS A 35 -1.95 38.94 -17.61
N SER A 36 -1.28 40.02 -18.04
CA SER A 36 -1.60 41.37 -17.59
C SER A 36 -3.02 41.78 -17.97
N ALA A 37 -3.43 41.52 -19.23
CA ALA A 37 -4.81 41.81 -19.67
C ALA A 37 -5.86 41.00 -18.89
N LEU A 38 -5.57 39.73 -18.62
CA LEU A 38 -6.44 38.86 -17.81
C LEU A 38 -6.52 39.36 -16.36
N PHE A 39 -5.40 39.78 -15.78
CA PHE A 39 -5.39 40.41 -14.45
C PHE A 39 -6.22 41.66 -14.41
N ASP A 40 -6.08 42.57 -15.41
CA ASP A 40 -6.85 43.80 -15.48
C ASP A 40 -8.37 43.53 -15.59
N LEU A 41 -8.79 42.45 -16.29
CA LEU A 41 -10.17 42.00 -16.35
C LEU A 41 -10.69 41.54 -14.98
N PHE A 42 -9.92 40.70 -14.27
CA PHE A 42 -10.28 40.22 -12.93
C PHE A 42 -10.26 41.39 -11.90
N TYR A 43 -9.37 42.32 -12.07
CA TYR A 43 -9.28 43.51 -11.24
C TYR A 43 -10.53 44.41 -11.39
N ALA A 44 -11.02 44.61 -12.62
CA ALA A 44 -12.23 45.38 -12.87
C ALA A 44 -13.47 44.82 -12.14
N HIS A 45 -13.52 43.51 -11.92
CA HIS A 45 -14.61 42.81 -11.24
C HIS A 45 -14.17 42.14 -9.92
N ARG A 46 -13.29 42.83 -9.14
CA ARG A 46 -12.60 42.27 -7.97
C ARG A 46 -13.51 41.52 -6.97
N LYS A 47 -14.71 42.05 -6.67
CA LYS A 47 -15.65 41.39 -5.74
C LYS A 47 -16.19 40.06 -6.29
N LEU A 48 -16.53 40.04 -7.57
CA LEU A 48 -17.01 38.84 -8.25
C LEU A 48 -15.89 37.78 -8.34
N THR A 49 -14.67 38.20 -8.68
CA THR A 49 -13.49 37.33 -8.76
C THR A 49 -13.18 36.65 -7.42
N ILE A 50 -13.17 37.41 -6.32
CA ILE A 50 -12.95 36.86 -4.97
C ILE A 50 -14.10 35.91 -4.59
N GLY A 51 -15.35 36.28 -4.87
CA GLY A 51 -16.53 35.43 -4.61
C GLY A 51 -16.46 34.11 -5.37
N MET A 52 -16.19 34.16 -6.69
CA MET A 52 -16.00 32.97 -7.50
C MET A 52 -14.85 32.07 -7.01
N ALA A 53 -13.71 32.66 -6.69
CA ALA A 53 -12.56 31.95 -6.18
C ALA A 53 -12.91 31.22 -4.86
N THR A 54 -13.64 31.87 -3.95
CA THR A 54 -14.09 31.27 -2.69
C THR A 54 -15.02 30.08 -2.94
N VAL A 55 -15.96 30.21 -3.90
CA VAL A 55 -16.84 29.10 -4.30
C VAL A 55 -16.05 27.95 -4.90
N ILE A 56 -15.11 28.23 -5.81
CA ILE A 56 -14.23 27.22 -6.40
C ILE A 56 -13.41 26.49 -5.33
N ALA A 57 -12.89 27.23 -4.34
CA ALA A 57 -12.18 26.63 -3.22
C ALA A 57 -13.09 25.72 -2.39
N GLY A 58 -14.31 26.16 -2.07
CA GLY A 58 -15.29 25.37 -1.32
C GLY A 58 -15.70 24.10 -2.05
N VAL A 59 -16.06 24.23 -3.34
CA VAL A 59 -16.41 23.07 -4.19
C VAL A 59 -15.21 22.14 -4.37
N GLY A 60 -14.01 22.68 -4.61
CA GLY A 60 -12.81 21.87 -4.79
C GLY A 60 -12.44 21.07 -3.52
N LEU A 61 -12.58 21.68 -2.33
CA LEU A 61 -12.38 20.96 -1.07
C LEU A 61 -13.48 19.91 -0.82
N TRP A 62 -14.72 20.22 -1.21
CA TRP A 62 -15.82 19.22 -1.15
C TRP A 62 -15.58 18.02 -2.07
N LEU A 63 -14.99 18.24 -3.25
CA LEU A 63 -14.62 17.17 -4.18
C LEU A 63 -13.62 16.17 -3.56
N PHE A 64 -12.87 16.55 -2.52
CA PHE A 64 -12.01 15.62 -1.78
C PHE A 64 -12.79 14.43 -1.19
N SER A 65 -14.06 14.62 -0.81
CA SER A 65 -14.90 13.53 -0.28
C SER A 65 -15.24 12.45 -1.31
N PHE A 66 -15.05 12.71 -2.59
CA PHE A 66 -15.25 11.74 -3.68
C PHE A 66 -13.98 11.01 -4.10
N LEU A 67 -12.83 11.42 -3.57
CA LEU A 67 -11.58 10.70 -3.80
C LEU A 67 -11.58 9.40 -3.00
N GLY A 68 -11.42 8.28 -3.71
CA GLY A 68 -11.11 7.00 -3.09
C GLY A 68 -9.81 7.07 -2.28
N THR A 69 -9.66 6.19 -1.32
CA THR A 69 -8.46 6.15 -0.46
C THR A 69 -7.76 4.81 -0.53
N GLU A 70 -6.44 4.83 -0.61
CA GLU A 70 -5.58 3.65 -0.61
C GLU A 70 -4.34 3.87 0.26
N PHE A 71 -3.68 2.79 0.69
CA PHE A 71 -2.44 2.90 1.46
C PHE A 71 -1.31 3.41 0.57
N LEU A 72 -0.91 2.61 -0.38
CA LEU A 72 0.06 2.91 -1.44
C LEU A 72 -0.53 2.46 -2.78
N PRO A 73 -0.20 3.12 -3.90
CA PRO A 73 -0.51 2.58 -5.21
C PRO A 73 0.11 1.20 -5.36
N GLN A 74 -0.61 0.27 -5.98
CA GLN A 74 -0.08 -1.06 -6.23
C GLN A 74 1.15 -0.97 -7.14
N LEU A 75 2.29 -1.41 -6.62
CA LEU A 75 3.53 -1.47 -7.39
C LEU A 75 3.41 -2.57 -8.45
N ASN A 76 3.86 -2.31 -9.66
CA ASN A 76 3.98 -3.35 -10.67
C ASN A 76 5.39 -3.94 -10.61
N GLU A 77 5.50 -5.23 -10.31
CA GLU A 77 6.77 -5.96 -10.23
C GLU A 77 7.11 -6.69 -11.53
N GLY A 78 6.27 -6.56 -12.58
CA GLY A 78 6.48 -7.20 -13.87
C GLY A 78 6.22 -8.71 -13.86
N SER A 79 5.69 -9.27 -12.78
CA SER A 79 5.33 -10.68 -12.63
C SER A 79 4.04 -10.83 -11.83
N ILE A 80 3.46 -12.02 -11.84
CA ILE A 80 2.29 -12.37 -11.03
C ILE A 80 2.72 -13.49 -10.08
N TYR A 81 2.30 -13.39 -8.82
CA TYR A 81 2.49 -14.42 -7.82
C TYR A 81 1.14 -14.98 -7.42
N ILE A 82 0.93 -16.26 -7.70
CA ILE A 82 -0.35 -16.93 -7.41
C ILE A 82 -0.12 -17.92 -6.29
N ARG A 83 -0.88 -17.78 -5.23
CA ARG A 83 -0.92 -18.73 -4.14
C ARG A 83 -2.21 -19.52 -4.20
N ALA A 84 -2.11 -20.84 -4.38
CA ALA A 84 -3.24 -21.77 -4.33
C ALA A 84 -3.25 -22.48 -2.97
N THR A 85 -4.34 -22.33 -2.22
CA THR A 85 -4.59 -23.00 -0.95
C THR A 85 -5.55 -24.16 -1.19
N LEU A 86 -5.04 -25.37 -1.12
CA LEU A 86 -5.78 -26.62 -1.33
C LEU A 86 -6.42 -27.09 -0.01
N PRO A 87 -7.33 -28.09 -0.05
CA PRO A 87 -7.82 -28.73 1.16
C PRO A 87 -6.68 -29.28 2.03
N GLN A 88 -6.72 -29.03 3.34
CA GLN A 88 -5.63 -29.39 4.26
C GLN A 88 -5.34 -30.89 4.37
N SER A 89 -6.30 -31.73 3.99
CA SER A 89 -6.17 -33.21 3.97
C SER A 89 -5.47 -33.76 2.73
N ILE A 90 -5.05 -32.90 1.80
CA ILE A 90 -4.43 -33.32 0.55
C ILE A 90 -3.05 -33.97 0.79
N SER A 91 -2.73 -34.96 -0.01
CA SER A 91 -1.38 -35.57 -0.04
C SER A 91 -0.40 -34.70 -0.87
N LEU A 92 0.90 -34.88 -0.63
CA LEU A 92 1.93 -34.22 -1.42
C LEU A 92 1.84 -34.61 -2.91
N ASP A 93 1.62 -35.86 -3.21
CA ASP A 93 1.56 -36.37 -4.59
C ASP A 93 0.42 -35.75 -5.39
N GLU A 94 -0.78 -35.67 -4.76
CA GLU A 94 -1.91 -34.99 -5.41
C GLU A 94 -1.68 -33.51 -5.55
N SER A 95 -1.08 -32.82 -4.55
CA SER A 95 -0.69 -31.42 -4.64
C SER A 95 0.28 -31.19 -5.81
N VAL A 96 1.29 -32.03 -5.97
CA VAL A 96 2.24 -31.95 -7.10
C VAL A 96 1.53 -32.20 -8.44
N THR A 97 0.60 -33.17 -8.47
CA THR A 97 -0.20 -33.45 -9.67
C THR A 97 -1.04 -32.23 -10.08
N LEU A 98 -1.73 -31.60 -9.11
CA LEU A 98 -2.52 -30.39 -9.33
C LEU A 98 -1.64 -29.21 -9.72
N ALA A 99 -0.48 -29.03 -9.06
CA ALA A 99 0.48 -27.98 -9.41
C ALA A 99 0.91 -28.08 -10.88
N ASN A 100 1.19 -29.31 -11.35
CA ASN A 100 1.57 -29.55 -12.75
C ASN A 100 0.42 -29.25 -13.73
N LYS A 101 -0.83 -29.57 -13.37
CA LYS A 101 -2.01 -29.25 -14.19
C LYS A 101 -2.22 -27.75 -14.29
N MET A 102 -2.21 -27.03 -13.16
CA MET A 102 -2.38 -25.59 -13.09
C MET A 102 -1.24 -24.85 -13.83
N ARG A 103 0.02 -25.28 -13.64
CA ARG A 103 1.16 -24.71 -14.36
C ARG A 103 1.00 -24.82 -15.88
N LYS A 104 0.57 -25.98 -16.37
CA LYS A 104 0.29 -26.18 -17.81
C LYS A 104 -0.83 -25.25 -18.29
N LYS A 105 -1.86 -25.04 -17.48
CA LYS A 105 -2.96 -24.14 -17.78
C LYS A 105 -2.49 -22.69 -17.85
N LEU A 106 -1.69 -22.24 -16.87
CA LEU A 106 -1.12 -20.89 -16.85
C LEU A 106 -0.18 -20.62 -18.06
N LEU A 107 0.54 -21.62 -18.53
CA LEU A 107 1.38 -21.54 -19.73
C LEU A 107 0.59 -21.44 -21.05
N THR A 108 -0.73 -21.58 -21.05
CA THR A 108 -1.55 -21.37 -22.27
C THR A 108 -1.81 -19.91 -22.56
N PHE A 109 -1.59 -19.01 -21.61
CA PHE A 109 -1.73 -17.58 -21.83
C PHE A 109 -0.53 -17.03 -22.61
N PRO A 110 -0.74 -16.35 -23.75
CA PRO A 110 0.35 -15.85 -24.58
C PRO A 110 1.21 -14.78 -23.89
N GLU A 111 0.64 -14.10 -22.87
CA GLU A 111 1.32 -13.11 -22.05
C GLU A 111 2.32 -13.72 -21.06
N VAL A 112 2.22 -15.03 -20.82
CA VAL A 112 3.07 -15.74 -19.87
C VAL A 112 4.32 -16.26 -20.56
N ARG A 113 5.47 -15.88 -20.02
CA ARG A 113 6.78 -16.32 -20.50
C ARG A 113 7.21 -17.63 -19.84
N GLN A 114 7.05 -17.72 -18.54
CA GLN A 114 7.49 -18.84 -17.72
C GLN A 114 6.66 -18.97 -16.46
N VAL A 115 6.47 -20.20 -15.97
CA VAL A 115 5.83 -20.49 -14.69
C VAL A 115 6.71 -21.40 -13.86
N LEU A 116 7.12 -20.95 -12.69
CA LEU A 116 7.77 -21.75 -11.66
C LEU A 116 6.74 -22.08 -10.59
N SER A 117 6.72 -23.30 -10.07
CA SER A 117 5.83 -23.66 -8.95
C SER A 117 6.61 -24.31 -7.81
N GLN A 118 6.22 -23.95 -6.59
CA GLN A 118 6.67 -24.54 -5.34
C GLN A 118 5.49 -25.19 -4.66
N THR A 119 5.63 -26.45 -4.20
CA THR A 119 4.56 -27.20 -3.53
C THR A 119 5.03 -27.62 -2.14
N GLY A 120 4.22 -27.28 -1.13
CA GLY A 120 4.53 -27.59 0.25
C GLY A 120 5.61 -26.68 0.86
N ARG A 121 6.45 -27.26 1.70
CA ARG A 121 7.49 -26.54 2.45
C ARG A 121 8.84 -27.25 2.37
N PRO A 122 9.95 -26.55 2.59
CA PRO A 122 11.26 -27.18 2.77
C PRO A 122 11.31 -28.00 4.07
N ASN A 123 12.19 -29.00 4.10
CA ASN A 123 12.33 -29.90 5.26
C ASN A 123 13.08 -29.26 6.44
N ASP A 124 13.65 -28.09 6.27
CA ASP A 124 14.41 -27.36 7.30
C ASP A 124 13.52 -26.58 8.30
N GLY A 125 12.20 -26.53 8.04
CA GLY A 125 11.24 -25.86 8.92
C GLY A 125 11.25 -24.34 8.81
N THR A 126 11.89 -23.76 7.80
CA THR A 126 11.94 -22.29 7.60
C THR A 126 10.63 -21.70 7.16
N ASP A 127 9.73 -22.48 6.58
CA ASP A 127 8.38 -22.03 6.20
C ASP A 127 7.30 -22.83 6.96
N ALA A 128 6.39 -22.11 7.61
CA ALA A 128 5.29 -22.67 8.38
C ALA A 128 4.06 -22.94 7.49
N THR A 129 4.21 -23.85 6.51
CA THR A 129 3.12 -24.25 5.61
C THR A 129 3.03 -25.78 5.50
N GLY A 130 2.11 -26.29 4.70
CA GLY A 130 1.90 -27.72 4.50
C GLY A 130 1.72 -28.08 3.02
N PHE A 131 1.41 -29.34 2.74
CA PHE A 131 1.22 -29.86 1.37
C PHE A 131 0.08 -29.19 0.61
N TYR A 132 -0.83 -28.53 1.32
CA TYR A 132 -1.96 -27.79 0.79
C TYR A 132 -1.57 -26.45 0.16
N ASN A 133 -0.34 -25.99 0.30
CA ASN A 133 0.14 -24.72 -0.25
C ASN A 133 0.91 -24.93 -1.54
N ILE A 134 0.46 -24.29 -2.61
CA ILE A 134 1.19 -24.21 -3.88
C ILE A 134 1.39 -22.76 -4.23
N GLU A 135 2.60 -22.39 -4.59
CA GLU A 135 2.98 -21.05 -4.99
C GLU A 135 3.45 -21.07 -6.45
N PHE A 136 2.88 -20.17 -7.27
CA PHE A 136 3.27 -20.02 -8.67
C PHE A 136 3.90 -18.67 -8.88
N HIS A 137 5.11 -18.67 -9.38
CA HIS A 137 5.80 -17.51 -9.90
C HIS A 137 5.55 -17.45 -11.40
N VAL A 138 4.70 -16.54 -11.82
CA VAL A 138 4.29 -16.39 -13.23
C VAL A 138 5.02 -15.17 -13.78
N ASP A 139 6.04 -15.44 -14.59
CA ASP A 139 6.79 -14.42 -15.30
C ASP A 139 6.06 -14.07 -16.59
N ILE A 140 5.79 -12.79 -16.79
CA ILE A 140 5.01 -12.29 -17.91
C ILE A 140 5.87 -11.41 -18.82
N TYR A 141 5.54 -11.39 -20.11
CA TYR A 141 6.14 -10.44 -21.04
C TYR A 141 5.76 -9.01 -20.66
N PRO A 142 6.56 -7.99 -20.99
CA PRO A 142 6.18 -6.60 -20.79
C PRO A 142 4.83 -6.29 -21.47
N GLU A 143 3.93 -5.57 -20.79
CA GLU A 143 2.58 -5.27 -21.30
C GLU A 143 2.57 -4.64 -22.71
N LYS A 144 3.65 -3.94 -23.07
CA LYS A 144 3.82 -3.33 -24.42
C LYS A 144 3.98 -4.35 -25.53
N GLU A 145 4.37 -5.57 -25.20
CA GLU A 145 4.59 -6.67 -26.14
C GLU A 145 3.35 -7.57 -26.27
N TRP A 146 2.30 -7.32 -25.48
CA TRP A 146 1.08 -8.13 -25.50
C TRP A 146 0.23 -7.83 -26.75
N GLU A 147 -0.10 -8.86 -27.49
CA GLU A 147 -1.00 -8.75 -28.65
C GLU A 147 -2.46 -8.57 -28.24
N SER A 148 -2.84 -9.10 -27.06
CA SER A 148 -4.23 -9.08 -26.56
C SER A 148 -4.73 -7.70 -26.14
N LYS A 149 -3.86 -6.70 -25.94
CA LYS A 149 -4.17 -5.36 -25.39
C LYS A 149 -4.87 -5.39 -24.01
N LEU A 150 -4.78 -6.49 -23.30
CA LEU A 150 -5.29 -6.61 -21.94
C LEU A 150 -4.43 -5.76 -21.00
N THR A 151 -5.05 -5.32 -19.93
CA THR A 151 -4.31 -4.84 -18.75
C THR A 151 -3.91 -6.03 -17.88
N LYS A 152 -2.93 -5.86 -17.00
CA LYS A 152 -2.52 -6.90 -16.06
C LYS A 152 -3.67 -7.39 -15.17
N LEU A 153 -4.57 -6.48 -14.76
CA LEU A 153 -5.75 -6.85 -13.97
C LEU A 153 -6.71 -7.74 -14.76
N GLU A 154 -7.01 -7.40 -16.00
CA GLU A 154 -7.86 -8.22 -16.88
C GLU A 154 -7.22 -9.59 -17.15
N LEU A 155 -5.89 -9.68 -17.24
CA LEU A 155 -5.19 -10.96 -17.34
C LEU A 155 -5.35 -11.79 -16.06
N ILE A 156 -5.23 -11.17 -14.88
CA ILE A 156 -5.45 -11.82 -13.59
C ILE A 156 -6.89 -12.36 -13.50
N ASP A 157 -7.89 -11.56 -13.88
CA ASP A 157 -9.30 -11.97 -13.85
C ASP A 157 -9.55 -13.20 -14.75
N LYS A 158 -8.95 -13.23 -15.96
CA LYS A 158 -9.02 -14.40 -16.85
C LYS A 158 -8.31 -15.62 -16.27
N MET A 159 -7.14 -15.44 -15.66
CA MET A 159 -6.43 -16.53 -14.99
C MET A 159 -7.24 -17.08 -13.82
N GLN A 160 -7.90 -16.23 -13.05
CA GLN A 160 -8.77 -16.61 -11.95
C GLN A 160 -9.99 -17.40 -12.45
N GLU A 161 -10.64 -16.94 -13.51
CA GLU A 161 -11.75 -17.66 -14.15
C GLU A 161 -11.30 -19.05 -14.62
N ASP A 162 -10.16 -19.14 -15.32
CA ASP A 162 -9.61 -20.39 -15.83
C ASP A 162 -9.16 -21.37 -14.74
N LEU A 163 -8.70 -20.87 -13.60
CA LEU A 163 -8.30 -21.69 -12.46
C LEU A 163 -9.49 -22.09 -11.58
N SER A 164 -10.64 -21.40 -11.68
CA SER A 164 -11.86 -21.72 -10.92
C SER A 164 -12.46 -23.09 -11.26
N ILE A 165 -12.02 -23.72 -12.35
CA ILE A 165 -12.38 -25.11 -12.69
C ILE A 165 -11.90 -26.14 -11.66
N TYR A 166 -10.93 -25.79 -10.80
CA TYR A 166 -10.43 -26.64 -9.73
C TYR A 166 -11.23 -26.37 -8.44
N PRO A 167 -12.18 -27.22 -8.06
CA PRO A 167 -13.07 -26.97 -6.93
C PRO A 167 -12.35 -27.08 -5.59
N GLY A 168 -12.73 -26.25 -4.63
CA GLY A 168 -12.22 -26.31 -3.26
C GLY A 168 -10.80 -25.76 -3.09
N ILE A 169 -10.30 -25.03 -4.08
CA ILE A 169 -9.00 -24.34 -4.03
C ILE A 169 -9.24 -22.85 -3.96
N ASP A 170 -8.66 -22.20 -2.95
CA ASP A 170 -8.68 -20.75 -2.80
C ASP A 170 -7.44 -20.16 -3.47
N PHE A 171 -7.64 -19.28 -4.45
CA PHE A 171 -6.55 -18.60 -5.13
C PHE A 171 -6.37 -17.18 -4.57
N ASN A 172 -5.13 -16.75 -4.46
CA ASN A 172 -4.76 -15.38 -4.15
C ASN A 172 -3.75 -14.89 -5.17
N PHE A 173 -4.06 -13.77 -5.82
CA PHE A 173 -3.22 -13.16 -6.83
C PHE A 173 -2.51 -11.94 -6.24
N SER A 174 -1.21 -11.99 -6.20
CA SER A 174 -0.33 -10.96 -5.66
C SER A 174 0.91 -10.80 -6.55
N GLN A 175 1.97 -10.28 -6.01
CA GLN A 175 3.27 -10.14 -6.64
C GLN A 175 4.35 -10.53 -5.64
N PRO A 176 5.55 -10.96 -6.08
CA PRO A 176 6.54 -11.58 -5.18
C PRO A 176 6.97 -10.73 -3.98
N ILE A 177 7.26 -9.45 -4.20
CA ILE A 177 7.67 -8.54 -3.11
C ILE A 177 6.46 -8.15 -2.28
N THR A 178 5.34 -7.84 -2.95
CA THR A 178 4.07 -7.46 -2.30
C THR A 178 3.60 -8.55 -1.36
N ASP A 179 3.56 -9.82 -1.79
CA ASP A 179 3.15 -10.97 -0.96
C ASP A 179 3.99 -11.10 0.31
N ASN A 180 5.32 -11.00 0.18
CA ASN A 180 6.23 -11.05 1.33
C ASN A 180 6.06 -9.87 2.29
N VAL A 181 5.84 -8.65 1.77
CA VAL A 181 5.60 -7.45 2.58
C VAL A 181 4.27 -7.54 3.32
N GLU A 182 3.22 -8.00 2.66
CA GLU A 182 1.90 -8.23 3.26
C GLU A 182 1.97 -9.24 4.41
N GLU A 183 2.66 -10.37 4.20
CA GLU A 183 2.88 -11.38 5.24
C GLU A 183 3.67 -10.82 6.42
N ALA A 184 4.77 -10.11 6.17
CA ALA A 184 5.59 -9.51 7.21
C ALA A 184 4.83 -8.42 8.02
N ALA A 185 3.97 -7.66 7.35
CA ALA A 185 3.22 -6.57 7.98
C ALA A 185 2.00 -7.06 8.79
N SER A 186 1.28 -8.05 8.27
CA SER A 186 0.01 -8.52 8.86
C SER A 186 0.16 -9.84 9.63
N GLY A 187 1.22 -10.60 9.38
CA GLY A 187 1.37 -12.00 9.82
C GLY A 187 0.41 -12.95 9.13
N VAL A 188 -0.17 -12.53 7.99
CA VAL A 188 -1.14 -13.27 7.19
C VAL A 188 -0.84 -13.02 5.72
N LYS A 189 -0.91 -14.05 4.90
CA LYS A 189 -0.67 -13.98 3.46
C LYS A 189 -1.91 -13.41 2.75
N GLY A 190 -1.96 -12.09 2.54
CA GLY A 190 -3.04 -11.35 1.88
C GLY A 190 -3.04 -9.88 2.26
N SER A 191 -3.50 -9.02 1.35
CA SER A 191 -3.45 -7.55 1.49
C SER A 191 -4.20 -7.05 2.72
N ILE A 192 -5.35 -7.67 3.01
CA ILE A 192 -6.19 -7.33 4.17
C ILE A 192 -6.61 -8.62 4.87
N ALA A 193 -6.63 -8.60 6.19
CA ALA A 193 -7.12 -9.70 6.98
C ALA A 193 -8.00 -9.26 8.15
N VAL A 194 -9.02 -10.07 8.43
CA VAL A 194 -9.84 -9.97 9.65
C VAL A 194 -9.42 -11.09 10.58
N LYS A 195 -8.73 -10.77 11.66
CA LYS A 195 -8.31 -11.72 12.69
C LYS A 195 -9.41 -11.86 13.74
N VAL A 196 -9.82 -13.09 13.97
CA VAL A 196 -10.75 -13.50 15.04
C VAL A 196 -9.92 -14.06 16.18
N PHE A 197 -9.76 -13.31 17.26
CA PHE A 197 -9.05 -13.76 18.44
C PHE A 197 -9.97 -14.54 19.35
N GLY A 198 -9.49 -15.66 19.88
CA GLY A 198 -10.26 -16.50 20.81
C GLY A 198 -9.42 -17.61 21.42
N LYS A 199 -9.88 -18.18 22.54
CA LYS A 199 -9.21 -19.30 23.21
C LYS A 199 -9.41 -20.62 22.48
N ASP A 200 -10.62 -20.84 21.95
CA ASP A 200 -10.99 -22.04 21.23
C ASP A 200 -10.82 -21.82 19.73
N LEU A 201 -10.05 -22.71 19.09
CA LEU A 201 -9.75 -22.62 17.65
C LEU A 201 -10.96 -22.97 16.79
N TYR A 202 -11.79 -23.94 17.24
CA TYR A 202 -13.00 -24.36 16.50
C TYR A 202 -14.04 -23.23 16.46
N GLU A 203 -14.29 -22.60 17.62
CA GLU A 203 -15.20 -21.46 17.67
C GLU A 203 -14.65 -20.27 16.88
N SER A 204 -13.34 -19.99 16.94
CA SER A 204 -12.71 -18.93 16.14
C SER A 204 -12.86 -19.17 14.65
N GLU A 205 -12.67 -20.42 14.18
CA GLU A 205 -12.86 -20.79 12.77
C GLU A 205 -14.32 -20.67 12.33
N LYS A 206 -15.27 -21.06 13.17
CA LYS A 206 -16.70 -20.89 12.89
C LYS A 206 -17.08 -19.43 12.65
N TYR A 207 -16.58 -18.49 13.47
CA TYR A 207 -16.77 -17.05 13.24
C TYR A 207 -16.05 -16.56 12.01
N ALA A 208 -14.85 -17.08 11.72
CA ALA A 208 -14.13 -16.74 10.49
C ALA A 208 -14.94 -17.17 9.24
N VAL A 209 -15.51 -18.36 9.22
CA VAL A 209 -16.39 -18.82 8.11
C VAL A 209 -17.66 -17.97 8.00
N GLN A 210 -18.23 -17.48 9.10
CA GLN A 210 -19.36 -16.54 9.05
C GLN A 210 -18.94 -15.20 8.42
N ILE A 211 -17.78 -14.68 8.81
CA ILE A 211 -17.23 -13.44 8.26
C ILE A 211 -16.95 -13.60 6.78
N ASP A 212 -16.35 -14.69 6.36
CA ASP A 212 -16.08 -15.04 4.96
C ASP A 212 -17.36 -14.95 4.10
N LYS A 213 -18.45 -15.58 4.53
CA LYS A 213 -19.75 -15.52 3.86
C LYS A 213 -20.33 -14.10 3.78
N ILE A 214 -20.06 -13.24 4.76
CA ILE A 214 -20.52 -11.86 4.73
C ILE A 214 -19.66 -11.05 3.77
N LEU A 215 -18.35 -11.24 3.80
CA LEU A 215 -17.40 -10.55 2.95
C LEU A 215 -17.62 -10.86 1.47
N SER A 216 -18.01 -12.09 1.11
CA SER A 216 -18.33 -12.47 -0.27
C SER A 216 -19.52 -11.69 -0.87
N THR A 217 -20.34 -11.03 -0.03
CA THR A 217 -21.46 -10.16 -0.47
C THR A 217 -21.05 -8.71 -0.72
N VAL A 218 -19.79 -8.35 -0.47
CA VAL A 218 -19.29 -6.98 -0.62
C VAL A 218 -18.60 -6.85 -1.97
N GLN A 219 -19.12 -5.94 -2.80
CA GLN A 219 -18.55 -5.72 -4.13
C GLN A 219 -17.10 -5.20 -4.05
N GLY A 220 -16.23 -5.78 -4.85
CA GLY A 220 -14.82 -5.43 -4.93
C GLY A 220 -13.94 -6.21 -3.95
N ILE A 221 -14.49 -7.10 -3.12
CA ILE A 221 -13.72 -8.07 -2.34
C ILE A 221 -13.43 -9.27 -3.21
N GLU A 222 -12.16 -9.57 -3.39
CA GLU A 222 -11.61 -10.67 -4.19
C GLU A 222 -10.60 -11.48 -3.36
N ASP A 223 -10.15 -12.63 -3.88
CA ASP A 223 -9.17 -13.52 -3.24
C ASP A 223 -9.54 -13.91 -1.79
N LEU A 224 -10.84 -14.01 -1.54
CA LEU A 224 -11.38 -14.29 -0.22
C LEU A 224 -11.05 -15.72 0.19
N GLY A 225 -10.56 -15.90 1.42
CA GLY A 225 -10.27 -17.22 1.95
C GLY A 225 -10.08 -17.24 3.46
N VAL A 226 -10.52 -18.34 4.08
CA VAL A 226 -10.31 -18.58 5.51
C VAL A 226 -8.97 -19.27 5.73
N ILE A 227 -8.12 -18.69 6.55
CA ILE A 227 -6.89 -19.34 7.02
C ILE A 227 -7.30 -20.32 8.13
N ARG A 228 -7.45 -21.58 7.74
CA ARG A 228 -7.90 -22.63 8.63
C ARG A 228 -6.75 -23.09 9.52
N ASN A 229 -7.03 -23.22 10.79
CA ASN A 229 -6.08 -23.75 11.77
C ASN A 229 -6.23 -25.25 11.99
N ILE A 230 -7.35 -25.84 11.56
CA ILE A 230 -7.77 -27.21 11.85
C ILE A 230 -8.09 -27.91 10.52
N GLY A 231 -7.83 -29.20 10.44
CA GLY A 231 -8.23 -30.02 9.29
C GLY A 231 -7.16 -30.96 8.75
N GLN A 232 -5.95 -30.95 9.31
CA GLN A 232 -4.91 -31.89 8.90
C GLN A 232 -5.12 -33.25 9.59
N PRO A 233 -5.16 -34.37 8.82
CA PRO A 233 -5.09 -35.68 9.39
C PRO A 233 -3.75 -35.88 10.10
N GLU A 234 -3.79 -36.35 11.34
CA GLU A 234 -2.63 -36.63 12.18
C GLU A 234 -2.70 -38.09 12.63
N LEU A 235 -1.63 -38.84 12.41
CA LEU A 235 -1.50 -40.18 12.95
C LEU A 235 -1.02 -40.10 14.40
N ARG A 236 -1.86 -40.53 15.32
CA ARG A 236 -1.55 -40.58 16.74
C ARG A 236 -1.22 -42.00 17.16
N ILE A 237 -0.04 -42.18 17.73
CA ILE A 237 0.42 -43.44 18.30
C ILE A 237 0.53 -43.24 19.81
N GLU A 238 -0.44 -43.77 20.57
CA GLU A 238 -0.54 -43.62 22.01
C GLU A 238 -0.04 -44.91 22.70
N LEU A 239 1.10 -44.81 23.37
CA LEU A 239 1.75 -45.95 24.00
C LEU A 239 0.97 -46.43 25.23
N ASN A 240 0.73 -47.72 25.32
CA ASN A 240 0.07 -48.36 26.46
C ASN A 240 1.12 -48.83 27.50
N GLU A 241 1.23 -48.10 28.61
CA GLU A 241 2.23 -48.34 29.64
C GLU A 241 2.13 -49.75 30.26
N ARG A 242 0.91 -50.32 30.38
CA ARG A 242 0.71 -51.67 30.91
C ARG A 242 1.24 -52.72 29.96
N GLN A 243 1.05 -52.55 28.66
CA GLN A 243 1.57 -53.47 27.65
C GLN A 243 3.10 -53.35 27.52
N LEU A 244 3.62 -52.16 27.59
CA LEU A 244 5.09 -51.95 27.62
C LEU A 244 5.74 -52.70 28.78
N ALA A 245 5.18 -52.56 29.98
CA ALA A 245 5.67 -53.26 31.15
C ALA A 245 5.52 -54.80 31.04
N ARG A 246 4.40 -55.27 30.43
CA ARG A 246 4.15 -56.72 30.21
C ARG A 246 5.15 -57.35 29.26
N TYR A 247 5.48 -56.66 28.18
CA TYR A 247 6.43 -57.16 27.18
C TYR A 247 7.88 -56.80 27.50
N GLY A 248 8.16 -56.07 28.58
CA GLY A 248 9.51 -55.64 28.95
C GLY A 248 10.15 -54.73 27.89
N VAL A 249 9.36 -53.81 27.31
CA VAL A 249 9.82 -52.86 26.27
C VAL A 249 9.94 -51.49 26.87
N ALA A 250 11.08 -50.82 26.67
CA ALA A 250 11.25 -49.44 27.11
C ALA A 250 10.52 -48.47 26.17
N LYS A 251 9.93 -47.41 26.73
CA LYS A 251 9.23 -46.38 25.97
C LYS A 251 10.13 -45.70 24.93
N GLU A 252 11.38 -45.47 25.29
CA GLU A 252 12.42 -44.88 24.45
C GLU A 252 12.73 -45.72 23.21
N ASP A 253 12.75 -47.06 23.36
CA ASP A 253 13.01 -47.96 22.25
C ASP A 253 11.85 -47.91 21.24
N VAL A 254 10.59 -47.91 21.70
CA VAL A 254 9.42 -47.74 20.82
C VAL A 254 9.47 -46.43 20.07
N GLN A 255 9.75 -45.32 20.77
CA GLN A 255 9.83 -44.01 20.14
C GLN A 255 10.96 -43.91 19.11
N SER A 256 12.13 -44.50 19.43
CA SER A 256 13.28 -44.53 18.51
C SER A 256 12.98 -45.35 17.25
N ILE A 257 12.27 -46.48 17.39
CA ILE A 257 11.84 -47.30 16.24
C ILE A 257 10.79 -46.56 15.40
N ILE A 258 9.79 -45.93 16.03
CA ILE A 258 8.78 -45.13 15.31
C ILE A 258 9.45 -43.98 14.54
N GLU A 259 10.35 -43.23 15.18
CA GLU A 259 11.12 -42.18 14.52
C GLU A 259 11.86 -42.69 13.29
N MET A 260 12.63 -43.79 13.47
CA MET A 260 13.44 -44.36 12.40
C MET A 260 12.58 -44.96 11.29
N ALA A 261 11.56 -45.74 11.64
CA ALA A 261 10.76 -46.49 10.66
C ALA A 261 9.85 -45.58 9.83
N ILE A 262 9.22 -44.57 10.46
CA ILE A 262 8.23 -43.69 9.81
C ILE A 262 8.88 -42.42 9.29
N GLY A 263 9.52 -41.65 10.16
CA GLY A 263 10.11 -40.35 9.83
C GLY A 263 11.46 -40.47 9.11
N GLY A 264 12.22 -41.48 9.48
CA GLY A 264 13.61 -41.65 9.10
C GLY A 264 14.55 -41.02 10.09
N LYS A 265 15.65 -41.73 10.39
CA LYS A 265 16.72 -41.25 11.28
C LYS A 265 18.03 -41.15 10.52
N SER A 266 18.73 -40.07 10.67
CA SER A 266 20.06 -39.91 10.08
C SER A 266 21.05 -40.84 10.78
N ALA A 267 21.61 -41.76 10.04
CA ALA A 267 22.66 -42.67 10.53
C ALA A 267 24.04 -42.02 10.43
N SER A 268 24.27 -41.18 9.42
CA SER A 268 25.54 -40.52 9.17
C SER A 268 25.34 -39.31 8.23
N LEU A 269 26.40 -38.52 8.04
CA LEU A 269 26.47 -37.42 7.09
C LEU A 269 27.48 -37.78 5.99
N LEU A 270 27.07 -37.63 4.75
CA LEU A 270 27.96 -37.61 3.59
C LEU A 270 28.34 -36.17 3.27
N TYR A 271 29.62 -35.94 3.13
CA TYR A 271 30.15 -34.64 2.71
C TYR A 271 30.62 -34.72 1.25
N GLU A 272 30.09 -33.90 0.40
CA GLU A 272 30.55 -33.70 -0.97
C GLU A 272 30.94 -32.22 -1.14
N ASP A 273 32.21 -31.93 -1.07
CA ASP A 273 32.78 -30.60 -1.01
C ASP A 273 32.17 -29.78 0.18
N GLU A 274 31.42 -28.72 -0.12
CA GLU A 274 30.74 -27.89 0.88
C GLU A 274 29.33 -28.38 1.23
N ARG A 275 28.83 -29.39 0.52
CA ARG A 275 27.46 -29.91 0.70
C ARG A 275 27.44 -31.04 1.72
N LYS A 276 26.38 -31.04 2.54
CA LYS A 276 26.11 -32.08 3.55
C LYS A 276 24.83 -32.81 3.20
N PHE A 277 24.90 -34.12 3.13
CA PHE A 277 23.76 -35.00 2.86
C PHE A 277 23.56 -35.97 4.02
N ASN A 278 22.31 -36.10 4.49
CA ASN A 278 21.98 -37.07 5.51
C ASN A 278 21.86 -38.49 4.88
N ILE A 279 22.55 -39.47 5.42
CA ILE A 279 22.29 -40.89 5.11
C ILE A 279 21.16 -41.32 6.03
N MET A 280 19.93 -41.36 5.47
CA MET A 280 18.72 -41.65 6.23
C MET A 280 18.39 -43.16 6.22
N VAL A 281 18.06 -43.70 7.38
CA VAL A 281 17.49 -45.07 7.52
C VAL A 281 15.99 -44.89 7.77
N ARG A 282 15.18 -45.51 6.89
CA ARG A 282 13.72 -45.47 6.97
C ARG A 282 13.13 -46.71 6.32
N TYR A 283 11.96 -47.15 6.78
CA TYR A 283 11.24 -48.24 6.10
C TYR A 283 10.78 -47.79 4.71
N SER A 284 10.74 -48.70 3.76
CA SER A 284 10.18 -48.41 2.44
C SER A 284 8.69 -48.09 2.57
N GLU A 285 8.18 -47.33 1.62
CA GLU A 285 6.86 -46.68 1.68
C GLU A 285 5.74 -47.69 1.94
N GLN A 286 5.77 -48.84 1.29
CA GLN A 286 4.77 -49.90 1.43
C GLN A 286 4.53 -50.37 2.88
N PHE A 287 5.52 -50.22 3.77
CA PHE A 287 5.43 -50.65 5.18
C PHE A 287 5.04 -49.53 6.14
N ARG A 288 4.70 -48.33 5.64
CA ARG A 288 4.34 -47.17 6.45
C ARG A 288 3.18 -46.34 5.86
N GLN A 289 2.39 -46.93 4.93
CA GLN A 289 1.31 -46.22 4.23
C GLN A 289 0.04 -46.01 5.05
N ASN A 290 -0.25 -46.92 5.96
CA ASN A 290 -1.49 -46.93 6.74
C ASN A 290 -1.26 -47.45 8.16
N GLU A 291 -2.28 -47.32 9.02
CA GLU A 291 -2.26 -47.72 10.43
C GLU A 291 -1.93 -49.21 10.60
N GLU A 292 -2.46 -50.04 9.70
CA GLU A 292 -2.25 -51.51 9.77
C GLU A 292 -0.79 -51.90 9.55
N GLU A 293 -0.15 -51.35 8.51
CA GLU A 293 1.27 -51.62 8.22
C GLU A 293 2.20 -51.05 9.29
N ILE A 294 1.89 -49.84 9.79
CA ILE A 294 2.63 -49.21 10.90
C ILE A 294 2.50 -50.09 12.17
N GLY A 295 1.31 -50.63 12.43
CA GLY A 295 1.09 -51.54 13.55
C GLY A 295 1.91 -52.83 13.50
N LYS A 296 2.37 -53.29 12.32
CA LYS A 296 3.21 -54.48 12.12
C LYS A 296 4.70 -54.24 12.37
N ILE A 297 5.13 -52.98 12.51
CA ILE A 297 6.53 -52.62 12.78
C ILE A 297 6.96 -53.28 14.10
N LEU A 298 8.11 -53.97 14.09
CA LEU A 298 8.60 -54.73 15.22
C LEU A 298 9.53 -53.88 16.10
N VAL A 299 9.33 -53.97 17.42
CA VAL A 299 10.18 -53.35 18.45
C VAL A 299 10.83 -54.49 19.28
N PRO A 300 12.15 -54.45 19.51
CA PRO A 300 12.82 -55.45 20.32
C PRO A 300 12.50 -55.27 21.80
N ALA A 301 12.10 -56.34 22.49
CA ALA A 301 11.99 -56.40 23.94
C ALA A 301 13.36 -56.73 24.59
N MET A 302 13.49 -56.57 25.90
CA MET A 302 14.73 -56.81 26.63
C MET A 302 15.23 -58.25 26.53
N ASP A 303 14.32 -59.22 26.34
CA ASP A 303 14.64 -60.62 26.15
C ASP A 303 14.96 -61.03 24.69
N GLY A 304 14.96 -60.03 23.79
CA GLY A 304 15.16 -60.24 22.35
C GLY A 304 13.92 -60.60 21.56
N THR A 305 12.76 -60.70 22.19
CA THR A 305 11.49 -60.96 21.51
C THR A 305 11.09 -59.73 20.67
N MET A 306 10.64 -59.93 19.43
CA MET A 306 10.16 -58.86 18.55
C MET A 306 8.66 -58.68 18.71
N VAL A 307 8.23 -57.50 19.23
CA VAL A 307 6.83 -57.21 19.54
C VAL A 307 6.29 -56.17 18.53
N PRO A 308 5.16 -56.43 17.84
CA PRO A 308 4.54 -55.45 16.95
C PRO A 308 4.05 -54.21 17.71
N ILE A 309 4.17 -53.02 17.12
CA ILE A 309 3.71 -51.75 17.73
C ILE A 309 2.24 -51.80 18.13
N LYS A 310 1.37 -52.45 17.36
CA LYS A 310 -0.06 -52.62 17.67
C LYS A 310 -0.35 -53.28 19.02
N GLU A 311 0.59 -54.10 19.54
CA GLU A 311 0.48 -54.72 20.86
C GLU A 311 0.94 -53.77 21.98
N LEU A 312 1.67 -52.70 21.63
CA LEU A 312 2.30 -51.75 22.54
C LEU A 312 1.61 -50.39 22.56
N ALA A 313 0.80 -50.08 21.53
CA ALA A 313 0.19 -48.75 21.35
C ALA A 313 -1.15 -48.84 20.62
N ASP A 314 -2.00 -47.86 20.88
CA ASP A 314 -3.19 -47.58 20.11
C ASP A 314 -2.84 -46.62 18.98
N ILE A 315 -3.12 -47.03 17.73
CA ILE A 315 -2.83 -46.25 16.53
C ILE A 315 -4.15 -45.73 15.97
N THR A 316 -4.32 -44.41 15.90
CA THR A 316 -5.55 -43.78 15.44
C THR A 316 -5.26 -42.55 14.58
N THR A 317 -6.07 -42.36 13.54
CA THR A 317 -6.05 -41.11 12.78
C THR A 317 -7.03 -40.11 13.39
N ILE A 318 -6.53 -38.93 13.76
CA ILE A 318 -7.33 -37.83 14.31
C ILE A 318 -7.22 -36.61 13.40
N THR A 319 -8.18 -35.70 13.51
CA THR A 319 -8.07 -34.36 12.90
C THR A 319 -7.56 -33.40 13.95
N GLY A 320 -6.37 -32.86 13.74
CA GLY A 320 -5.70 -31.96 14.67
C GLY A 320 -5.53 -30.53 14.13
N PRO A 321 -5.01 -29.62 14.96
CA PRO A 321 -4.60 -28.30 14.51
C PRO A 321 -3.31 -28.42 13.69
N LEU A 322 -3.35 -27.89 12.46
CA LEU A 322 -2.17 -27.82 11.59
C LEU A 322 -1.16 -26.79 12.10
N LEU A 323 -1.65 -25.57 12.30
CA LEU A 323 -0.89 -24.41 12.77
C LEU A 323 -1.72 -23.63 13.79
N ILE A 324 -1.06 -23.10 14.80
CA ILE A 324 -1.70 -22.23 15.78
C ILE A 324 -1.09 -20.84 15.65
N PHE A 325 -1.77 -19.98 14.90
CA PHE A 325 -1.35 -18.61 14.72
C PHE A 325 -1.56 -17.78 15.99
N ARG A 326 -0.58 -16.96 16.30
CA ARG A 326 -0.63 -16.04 17.44
C ARG A 326 -0.17 -14.64 17.05
N ASP A 327 -0.86 -13.66 17.62
CA ASP A 327 -0.47 -12.25 17.56
C ASP A 327 -0.49 -11.71 18.99
N ASN A 328 0.62 -11.18 19.49
CA ASN A 328 0.78 -10.76 20.89
C ASN A 328 0.33 -11.84 21.91
N HIS A 329 0.76 -13.08 21.72
CA HIS A 329 0.44 -14.28 22.50
C HIS A 329 -1.02 -14.77 22.40
N ALA A 330 -1.95 -14.02 21.82
CA ALA A 330 -3.33 -14.43 21.63
C ALA A 330 -3.48 -15.28 20.36
N ARG A 331 -4.22 -16.40 20.45
CA ARG A 331 -4.53 -17.25 19.29
C ARG A 331 -5.53 -16.56 18.40
N PHE A 332 -5.39 -16.73 17.08
CA PHE A 332 -6.35 -16.22 16.12
C PHE A 332 -6.59 -17.17 14.95
N CYS A 333 -7.76 -17.04 14.35
CA CYS A 333 -8.10 -17.49 13.01
C CYS A 333 -8.30 -16.25 12.14
N ALA A 334 -8.00 -16.28 10.86
CA ALA A 334 -8.12 -15.10 10.00
C ALA A 334 -8.88 -15.38 8.71
N VAL A 335 -9.58 -14.35 8.23
CA VAL A 335 -10.13 -14.27 6.88
C VAL A 335 -9.29 -13.28 6.10
N LYS A 336 -8.67 -13.74 5.04
CA LYS A 336 -7.86 -12.91 4.13
C LYS A 336 -8.68 -12.52 2.92
N PHE A 337 -8.40 -11.35 2.34
CA PHE A 337 -8.98 -10.91 1.09
C PHE A 337 -8.17 -9.76 0.49
N SER A 338 -8.42 -9.49 -0.78
CA SER A 338 -7.92 -8.34 -1.53
C SER A 338 -9.08 -7.44 -1.97
N VAL A 339 -8.80 -6.20 -2.35
CA VAL A 339 -9.81 -5.31 -2.94
C VAL A 339 -9.39 -4.96 -4.36
N ARG A 340 -10.26 -5.24 -5.34
CA ARG A 340 -10.05 -4.90 -6.75
C ARG A 340 -11.28 -4.19 -7.34
N GLY A 341 -11.04 -3.30 -8.31
CA GLY A 341 -12.11 -2.56 -8.99
C GLY A 341 -12.85 -1.51 -8.15
N ARG A 342 -12.43 -1.32 -6.89
CA ARG A 342 -13.01 -0.35 -5.94
C ARG A 342 -11.92 0.17 -5.01
N ASP A 343 -12.11 1.37 -4.43
CA ASP A 343 -11.19 1.86 -3.42
C ASP A 343 -11.27 1.05 -2.11
N MET A 344 -10.12 0.83 -1.49
CA MET A 344 -10.01 0.02 -0.28
C MET A 344 -10.79 0.61 0.90
N GLY A 345 -10.77 1.94 1.06
CA GLY A 345 -11.41 2.61 2.20
C GLY A 345 -12.92 2.37 2.26
N THR A 346 -13.64 2.57 1.15
CA THR A 346 -15.10 2.35 1.09
C THR A 346 -15.47 0.87 1.13
N ALA A 347 -14.69 -0.01 0.48
CA ALA A 347 -14.92 -1.44 0.50
C ALA A 347 -14.80 -2.01 1.93
N VAL A 348 -13.74 -1.66 2.64
CA VAL A 348 -13.53 -2.13 4.03
C VAL A 348 -14.53 -1.49 4.99
N ALA A 349 -14.92 -0.23 4.82
CA ALA A 349 -15.94 0.40 5.66
C ALA A 349 -17.31 -0.29 5.50
N GLU A 350 -17.70 -0.66 4.28
CA GLU A 350 -18.91 -1.46 4.04
C GLU A 350 -18.80 -2.84 4.67
N ALA A 351 -17.66 -3.52 4.49
CA ALA A 351 -17.37 -4.82 5.07
C ALA A 351 -17.48 -4.78 6.60
N GLN A 352 -16.86 -3.80 7.25
CA GLN A 352 -16.95 -3.61 8.70
C GLN A 352 -18.38 -3.40 9.18
N LYS A 353 -19.15 -2.59 8.46
CA LYS A 353 -20.56 -2.34 8.81
C LYS A 353 -21.39 -3.62 8.73
N LYS A 354 -21.24 -4.43 7.68
CA LYS A 354 -21.95 -5.71 7.50
C LYS A 354 -21.54 -6.74 8.56
N VAL A 355 -20.22 -6.88 8.81
CA VAL A 355 -19.70 -7.82 9.81
C VAL A 355 -20.18 -7.44 11.21
N ASN A 356 -20.06 -6.17 11.62
CA ASN A 356 -20.50 -5.71 12.93
C ASN A 356 -22.02 -5.86 13.17
N ALA A 357 -22.82 -5.77 12.10
CA ALA A 357 -24.27 -5.95 12.18
C ALA A 357 -24.68 -7.43 12.32
N SER A 358 -23.88 -8.37 11.81
CA SER A 358 -24.27 -9.78 11.68
C SER A 358 -23.50 -10.72 12.59
N VAL A 359 -22.28 -10.36 13.02
CA VAL A 359 -21.42 -11.22 13.83
C VAL A 359 -21.38 -10.71 15.26
N HIS A 360 -21.93 -11.50 16.18
CA HIS A 360 -21.92 -11.22 17.62
C HIS A 360 -20.96 -12.18 18.32
N LEU A 361 -19.82 -11.67 18.73
CA LEU A 361 -18.80 -12.46 19.41
C LEU A 361 -19.09 -12.61 20.90
N PRO A 362 -18.87 -13.81 21.50
CA PRO A 362 -18.99 -14.00 22.92
C PRO A 362 -17.86 -13.31 23.69
N ALA A 363 -18.02 -13.23 25.02
CA ALA A 363 -16.98 -12.70 25.90
C ALA A 363 -15.66 -13.46 25.74
N GLY A 364 -14.55 -12.72 25.61
CA GLY A 364 -13.21 -13.27 25.39
C GLY A 364 -12.81 -13.47 23.92
N TYR A 365 -13.70 -13.12 22.97
CA TYR A 365 -13.40 -13.07 21.55
C TYR A 365 -13.37 -11.62 21.04
N SER A 366 -12.54 -11.33 20.07
CA SER A 366 -12.43 -9.99 19.46
C SER A 366 -12.04 -10.06 18.01
N LEU A 367 -12.39 -9.00 17.26
CA LEU A 367 -12.00 -8.82 15.85
C LEU A 367 -10.92 -7.74 15.72
N LYS A 368 -9.96 -7.98 14.86
CA LYS A 368 -8.98 -6.97 14.45
C LYS A 368 -8.80 -7.00 12.94
N TRP A 369 -8.96 -5.84 12.32
CA TRP A 369 -8.68 -5.62 10.90
C TRP A 369 -7.20 -5.24 10.75
N THR A 370 -6.46 -5.95 9.90
CA THR A 370 -5.01 -5.80 9.74
C THR A 370 -4.62 -5.71 8.27
N GLY A 371 -3.34 -5.51 8.00
CA GLY A 371 -2.80 -5.36 6.65
C GLY A 371 -2.83 -3.91 6.16
N ASP A 372 -3.01 -3.71 4.87
CA ASP A 372 -2.95 -2.40 4.24
C ASP A 372 -3.95 -1.40 4.81
N PHE A 373 -5.13 -1.88 5.21
CA PHE A 373 -6.12 -1.03 5.87
C PHE A 373 -5.64 -0.47 7.21
N GLU A 374 -5.00 -1.27 8.06
CA GLU A 374 -4.42 -0.80 9.33
C GLU A 374 -3.29 0.20 9.07
N ASN A 375 -2.46 -0.07 8.07
CA ASN A 375 -1.37 0.80 7.66
C ASN A 375 -1.90 2.14 7.12
N GLN A 376 -2.96 2.11 6.31
CA GLN A 376 -3.64 3.30 5.82
C GLN A 376 -4.22 4.14 6.96
N GLN A 377 -4.94 3.52 7.90
CA GLN A 377 -5.48 4.24 9.06
C GLN A 377 -4.38 4.91 9.88
N ARG A 378 -3.29 4.18 10.13
CA ARG A 378 -2.11 4.68 10.86
C ARG A 378 -1.48 5.87 10.16
N ALA A 379 -1.31 5.77 8.83
CA ALA A 379 -0.74 6.82 8.01
C ALA A 379 -1.65 8.05 7.92
N THR A 380 -2.96 7.85 7.70
CA THR A 380 -3.95 8.94 7.68
C THR A 380 -3.99 9.69 9.01
N LYS A 381 -3.98 8.96 10.15
CA LYS A 381 -3.90 9.57 11.48
C LYS A 381 -2.61 10.39 11.65
N ARG A 382 -1.49 9.90 11.17
CA ARG A 382 -0.19 10.60 11.19
C ARG A 382 -0.22 11.86 10.33
N LEU A 383 -0.75 11.77 9.11
CA LEU A 383 -0.91 12.94 8.23
C LEU A 383 -1.83 13.99 8.84
N ALA A 384 -2.95 13.56 9.46
CA ALA A 384 -3.86 14.46 10.17
C ALA A 384 -3.21 15.21 11.34
N GLN A 385 -2.12 14.70 11.90
CA GLN A 385 -1.30 15.37 12.92
C GLN A 385 -0.20 16.25 12.29
N VAL A 386 0.52 15.71 11.30
CA VAL A 386 1.70 16.37 10.70
C VAL A 386 1.29 17.59 9.89
N VAL A 387 0.18 17.55 9.13
CA VAL A 387 -0.25 18.65 8.27
C VAL A 387 -0.57 19.92 9.07
N PRO A 388 -1.39 19.90 10.14
CA PRO A 388 -1.62 21.09 10.96
C PRO A 388 -0.35 21.62 11.64
N ILE A 389 0.52 20.72 12.12
CA ILE A 389 1.80 21.11 12.72
C ILE A 389 2.68 21.83 11.69
N SER A 390 2.76 21.29 10.47
CA SER A 390 3.52 21.92 9.38
C SER A 390 2.96 23.31 9.04
N ILE A 391 1.64 23.46 8.94
CA ILE A 391 0.99 24.74 8.69
C ILE A 391 1.27 25.73 9.84
N ALA A 392 1.25 25.26 11.10
CA ALA A 392 1.57 26.11 12.26
C ALA A 392 3.03 26.58 12.25
N ILE A 393 3.97 25.69 11.92
CA ILE A 393 5.40 26.06 11.78
C ILE A 393 5.58 27.07 10.65
N ILE A 394 4.95 26.86 9.51
CA ILE A 394 4.97 27.79 8.39
C ILE A 394 4.40 29.16 8.81
N PHE A 395 3.28 29.16 9.53
CA PHE A 395 2.69 30.42 10.05
C PHE A 395 3.65 31.17 10.96
N ILE A 396 4.34 30.46 11.87
CA ILE A 396 5.34 31.07 12.78
C ILE A 396 6.49 31.69 11.97
N ILE A 397 7.02 30.97 10.97
CA ILE A 397 8.09 31.46 10.11
C ILE A 397 7.64 32.70 9.34
N LEU A 398 6.43 32.68 8.78
CA LEU A 398 5.84 33.82 8.07
C LEU A 398 5.59 35.01 9.02
N PHE A 399 5.14 34.75 10.23
CA PHE A 399 4.96 35.78 11.25
C PHE A 399 6.28 36.45 11.63
N ILE A 400 7.36 35.67 11.80
CA ILE A 400 8.70 36.21 12.05
C ILE A 400 9.16 37.07 10.85
N LEU A 401 8.92 36.59 9.62
CA LEU A 401 9.34 37.28 8.40
C LEU A 401 8.64 38.64 8.21
N PHE A 402 7.33 38.65 8.41
CA PHE A 402 6.51 39.85 8.16
C PHE A 402 6.29 40.73 9.39
N SER A 403 6.59 40.20 10.59
CA SER A 403 6.26 40.80 11.89
C SER A 403 4.78 41.19 12.02
N ASN A 404 3.90 40.50 11.26
CA ASN A 404 2.47 40.76 11.20
C ASN A 404 1.67 39.48 10.92
N ALA A 405 0.76 39.15 11.85
CA ALA A 405 -0.07 37.93 11.74
C ALA A 405 -1.04 37.95 10.53
N ARG A 406 -1.48 39.16 10.11
CA ARG A 406 -2.41 39.31 8.96
C ARG A 406 -1.72 38.96 7.65
N ASP A 407 -0.49 39.43 7.44
CA ASP A 407 0.27 39.11 6.24
C ASP A 407 0.64 37.65 6.19
N ALA A 408 1.02 37.05 7.33
CA ALA A 408 1.25 35.61 7.43
C ALA A 408 -0.02 34.82 7.10
N GLY A 409 -1.18 35.23 7.62
CA GLY A 409 -2.47 34.61 7.33
C GLY A 409 -2.87 34.75 5.85
N LEU A 410 -2.64 35.95 5.24
CA LEU A 410 -2.90 36.16 3.81
C LEU A 410 -2.08 35.18 2.95
N VAL A 411 -0.78 35.03 3.23
CA VAL A 411 0.06 34.08 2.47
C VAL A 411 -0.46 32.66 2.58
N LEU A 412 -0.94 32.25 3.76
CA LEU A 412 -1.50 30.90 3.96
C LEU A 412 -2.77 30.63 3.16
N LEU A 413 -3.50 31.67 2.70
CA LEU A 413 -4.65 31.49 1.80
C LEU A 413 -4.29 30.86 0.46
N ASN A 414 -3.01 30.83 0.06
CA ASN A 414 -2.57 30.09 -1.12
C ASN A 414 -2.73 28.57 -0.97
N VAL A 415 -2.66 28.05 0.26
CA VAL A 415 -2.69 26.59 0.55
C VAL A 415 -4.00 25.92 0.10
N PRO A 416 -5.20 26.40 0.49
CA PRO A 416 -6.46 25.81 0.03
C PRO A 416 -6.60 25.77 -1.50
N PHE A 417 -6.17 26.81 -2.20
CA PHE A 417 -6.28 26.87 -3.66
C PHE A 417 -5.29 25.94 -4.37
N ALA A 418 -4.10 25.79 -3.81
CA ALA A 418 -3.15 24.79 -4.27
C ALA A 418 -3.71 23.38 -4.05
N ALA A 419 -4.32 23.12 -2.89
CA ALA A 419 -4.95 21.85 -2.59
C ALA A 419 -6.06 21.50 -3.59
N VAL A 420 -6.92 22.46 -3.95
CA VAL A 420 -7.96 22.26 -4.98
C VAL A 420 -7.36 21.80 -6.31
N GLY A 421 -6.27 22.45 -6.77
CA GLY A 421 -5.59 22.05 -7.99
C GLY A 421 -5.08 20.60 -7.95
N GLY A 422 -4.51 20.17 -6.82
CA GLY A 422 -4.07 18.80 -6.60
C GLY A 422 -5.22 17.79 -6.56
N ILE A 423 -6.33 18.12 -5.87
CA ILE A 423 -7.54 17.28 -5.81
C ILE A 423 -8.13 17.07 -7.21
N VAL A 424 -8.30 18.16 -7.96
CA VAL A 424 -8.84 18.08 -9.33
C VAL A 424 -7.93 17.25 -10.24
N ALA A 425 -6.61 17.39 -10.10
CA ALA A 425 -5.66 16.59 -10.87
C ALA A 425 -5.78 15.09 -10.57
N LEU A 426 -5.92 14.70 -9.29
CA LEU A 426 -6.15 13.30 -8.90
C LEU A 426 -7.47 12.76 -9.48
N LEU A 427 -8.56 13.55 -9.42
CA LEU A 427 -9.86 13.16 -9.98
C LEU A 427 -9.80 12.97 -11.51
N ILE A 428 -9.16 13.89 -12.23
CA ILE A 428 -9.02 13.81 -13.70
C ILE A 428 -8.20 12.58 -14.10
N THR A 429 -7.17 12.27 -13.34
CA THR A 429 -6.26 11.15 -13.61
C THR A 429 -6.74 9.83 -12.99
N GLN A 430 -7.88 9.85 -12.28
CA GLN A 430 -8.48 8.69 -11.61
C GLN A 430 -7.57 7.99 -10.57
N PHE A 431 -6.66 8.76 -9.95
CA PHE A 431 -5.85 8.26 -8.85
C PHE A 431 -6.54 8.48 -7.50
N ASN A 432 -6.47 7.46 -6.66
CA ASN A 432 -6.92 7.55 -5.27
C ASN A 432 -6.00 8.42 -4.42
N PHE A 433 -6.51 8.92 -3.31
CA PHE A 433 -5.69 9.58 -2.31
C PHE A 433 -4.85 8.55 -1.55
N SER A 434 -3.57 8.53 -1.84
CA SER A 434 -2.55 7.67 -1.23
C SER A 434 -1.63 8.49 -0.31
N ILE A 435 -0.78 7.80 0.47
CA ILE A 435 0.28 8.46 1.25
C ILE A 435 1.19 9.29 0.35
N SER A 436 1.54 8.78 -0.82
CA SER A 436 2.37 9.48 -1.81
C SER A 436 1.72 10.79 -2.27
N ALA A 437 0.40 10.77 -2.53
CA ALA A 437 -0.35 11.99 -2.82
C ALA A 437 -0.34 12.96 -1.65
N GLY A 438 -0.50 12.47 -0.41
CA GLY A 438 -0.43 13.28 0.81
C GLY A 438 0.92 14.00 0.99
N ILE A 439 2.03 13.32 0.72
CA ILE A 439 3.37 13.92 0.71
C ILE A 439 3.46 14.97 -0.40
N GLY A 440 2.86 14.72 -1.57
CA GLY A 440 2.75 15.68 -2.66
C GLY A 440 2.06 16.98 -2.24
N PHE A 441 0.96 16.90 -1.47
CA PHE A 441 0.29 18.09 -0.93
C PHE A 441 1.18 18.87 0.04
N ILE A 442 1.91 18.21 0.93
CA ILE A 442 2.84 18.88 1.87
C ILE A 442 3.93 19.64 1.11
N ALA A 443 4.54 19.01 0.10
CA ALA A 443 5.55 19.63 -0.74
C ALA A 443 4.97 20.83 -1.52
N LEU A 444 3.78 20.66 -2.09
CA LEU A 444 3.05 21.71 -2.81
C LEU A 444 2.78 22.95 -1.93
N PHE A 445 2.39 22.75 -0.66
CA PHE A 445 2.15 23.86 0.28
C PHE A 445 3.39 24.73 0.46
N GLY A 446 4.57 24.14 0.54
CA GLY A 446 5.83 24.90 0.60
C GLY A 446 6.06 25.78 -0.64
N ILE A 447 5.82 25.22 -1.83
CA ILE A 447 6.04 25.94 -3.10
C ILE A 447 5.02 27.08 -3.28
N CYS A 448 3.75 26.87 -2.97
CA CYS A 448 2.72 27.88 -3.16
C CYS A 448 2.88 29.06 -2.19
N ILE A 449 3.36 28.83 -0.98
CA ILE A 449 3.64 29.88 0.01
C ILE A 449 4.75 30.81 -0.48
N GLN A 450 5.79 30.28 -1.12
CA GLN A 450 6.87 31.10 -1.68
C GLN A 450 6.34 32.19 -2.63
N ASN A 451 5.40 31.84 -3.52
CA ASN A 451 4.79 32.80 -4.45
C ASN A 451 4.01 33.91 -3.71
N GLY A 452 3.28 33.54 -2.65
CA GLY A 452 2.56 34.49 -1.82
C GLY A 452 3.48 35.46 -1.07
N VAL A 453 4.58 34.94 -0.50
CA VAL A 453 5.60 35.76 0.18
C VAL A 453 6.20 36.80 -0.75
N ILE A 454 6.60 36.37 -1.94
CA ILE A 454 7.22 37.24 -2.93
C ILE A 454 6.23 38.32 -3.38
N MET A 455 4.97 37.97 -3.59
CA MET A 455 3.93 38.94 -4.02
C MET A 455 3.66 39.99 -2.96
N ILE A 456 3.46 39.62 -1.70
CA ILE A 456 3.24 40.59 -0.60
C ILE A 456 4.47 41.47 -0.42
N SER A 457 5.67 40.92 -0.49
CA SER A 457 6.92 41.67 -0.32
C SER A 457 7.06 42.77 -1.38
N ASP A 458 6.70 42.47 -2.65
CA ASP A 458 6.74 43.47 -3.73
C ASP A 458 5.69 44.56 -3.55
N ILE A 459 4.45 44.21 -3.22
CA ILE A 459 3.39 45.18 -2.96
C ILE A 459 3.82 46.11 -1.82
N LYS A 460 4.37 45.56 -0.72
CA LYS A 460 4.89 46.37 0.40
C LYS A 460 6.07 47.25 0.01
N ALA A 461 6.97 46.77 -0.84
CA ALA A 461 8.09 47.56 -1.32
C ALA A 461 7.59 48.79 -2.14
N ASN A 462 6.63 48.59 -3.03
CA ASN A 462 6.03 49.67 -3.82
C ASN A 462 5.25 50.68 -2.93
N LEU A 463 4.55 50.19 -1.91
CA LEU A 463 3.88 51.07 -0.93
C LEU A 463 4.89 51.93 -0.15
N LYS A 464 6.02 51.34 0.28
CA LYS A 464 7.10 52.07 0.97
C LYS A 464 7.74 53.14 0.08
N LEU A 465 7.73 52.96 -1.24
CA LEU A 465 8.19 53.97 -2.22
C LEU A 465 7.16 55.06 -2.48
N GLY A 466 6.03 55.08 -1.77
CA GLY A 466 5.00 56.11 -1.88
C GLY A 466 3.98 55.89 -3.00
N SER A 467 3.96 54.70 -3.63
CA SER A 467 2.94 54.41 -4.66
C SER A 467 1.55 54.21 -4.01
N PRO A 468 0.47 54.74 -4.62
CA PRO A 468 -0.89 54.45 -4.20
C PRO A 468 -1.15 52.94 -4.20
N LEU A 469 -2.01 52.41 -3.30
CA LEU A 469 -2.26 50.97 -3.12
C LEU A 469 -2.63 50.26 -4.42
N GLU A 470 -3.54 50.82 -5.21
CA GLU A 470 -3.92 50.30 -6.52
C GLU A 470 -2.71 50.15 -7.47
N LYS A 471 -1.89 51.21 -7.58
CA LYS A 471 -0.69 51.19 -8.42
C LYS A 471 0.34 50.19 -7.91
N ALA A 472 0.57 50.13 -6.59
CA ALA A 472 1.48 49.20 -5.95
C ALA A 472 1.07 47.75 -6.22
N THR A 473 -0.23 47.42 -6.16
CA THR A 473 -0.76 46.09 -6.47
C THR A 473 -0.56 45.72 -7.95
N LYS A 474 -0.94 46.60 -8.88
CA LYS A 474 -0.80 46.35 -10.33
C LYS A 474 0.66 46.22 -10.75
N GLU A 475 1.55 47.06 -10.25
CA GLU A 475 2.99 46.97 -10.52
C GLU A 475 3.61 45.72 -9.90
N GLY A 476 3.23 45.37 -8.67
CA GLY A 476 3.66 44.16 -7.99
C GLY A 476 3.30 42.90 -8.78
N VAL A 477 2.07 42.80 -9.30
CA VAL A 477 1.66 41.68 -10.14
C VAL A 477 2.45 41.64 -11.44
N ARG A 478 2.52 42.77 -12.17
CA ARG A 478 3.20 42.82 -13.48
C ARG A 478 4.68 42.46 -13.39
N SER A 479 5.37 42.83 -12.30
CA SER A 479 6.77 42.47 -12.06
C SER A 479 6.94 40.94 -11.78
N ARG A 480 5.91 40.28 -11.26
CA ARG A 480 5.96 38.89 -10.79
C ARG A 480 5.34 37.86 -11.74
N ILE A 481 4.59 38.26 -12.77
CA ILE A 481 4.04 37.34 -13.78
C ILE A 481 5.13 36.40 -14.32
N ARG A 482 6.24 36.97 -14.81
CA ARG A 482 7.33 36.19 -15.42
C ARG A 482 8.02 35.25 -14.43
N PRO A 483 8.50 35.67 -13.24
CA PRO A 483 9.12 34.76 -12.27
C PRO A 483 8.19 33.63 -11.81
N VAL A 484 6.93 33.94 -11.47
CA VAL A 484 5.97 32.97 -10.95
C VAL A 484 5.63 31.90 -12.00
N ILE A 485 5.37 32.30 -13.25
CA ILE A 485 5.11 31.35 -14.33
C ILE A 485 6.35 30.50 -14.62
N MET A 486 7.55 31.09 -14.64
CA MET A 486 8.77 30.35 -14.90
C MET A 486 9.07 29.31 -13.81
N THR A 487 8.90 29.65 -12.52
CA THR A 487 9.10 28.69 -11.41
C THR A 487 8.08 27.56 -11.46
N ALA A 488 6.80 27.87 -11.69
CA ALA A 488 5.76 26.87 -11.83
C ALA A 488 6.00 25.94 -13.05
N ALA A 489 6.36 26.53 -14.19
CA ALA A 489 6.66 25.75 -15.41
C ALA A 489 7.88 24.85 -15.23
N MET A 490 8.97 25.35 -14.61
CA MET A 490 10.15 24.53 -14.33
C MET A 490 9.82 23.33 -13.42
N ALA A 491 9.08 23.56 -12.35
CA ALA A 491 8.68 22.49 -11.44
C ALA A 491 7.74 21.49 -12.12
N ALA A 492 6.75 21.96 -12.90
CA ALA A 492 5.83 21.11 -13.63
C ALA A 492 6.55 20.27 -14.71
N ILE A 493 7.41 20.88 -15.53
CA ILE A 493 8.19 20.18 -16.56
C ILE A 493 9.17 19.19 -15.92
N GLY A 494 9.81 19.57 -14.80
CA GLY A 494 10.71 18.68 -14.06
C GLY A 494 10.04 17.42 -13.50
N LEU A 495 8.76 17.53 -13.12
CA LEU A 495 7.97 16.40 -12.60
C LEU A 495 7.16 15.67 -13.68
N MET A 496 7.07 16.22 -14.90
CA MET A 496 6.33 15.62 -16.01
C MET A 496 6.77 14.19 -16.33
N PRO A 497 8.08 13.85 -16.38
CA PRO A 497 8.50 12.47 -16.61
C PRO A 497 7.99 11.52 -15.52
N ALA A 498 8.00 11.93 -14.24
CA ALA A 498 7.48 11.12 -13.15
C ALA A 498 5.96 10.96 -13.21
N ALA A 499 5.21 12.02 -13.58
CA ALA A 499 3.75 11.96 -13.73
C ALA A 499 3.31 11.06 -14.90
N MET A 500 4.10 10.99 -15.97
CA MET A 500 3.81 10.23 -17.19
C MET A 500 4.48 8.85 -17.23
N SER A 501 5.30 8.53 -16.23
CA SER A 501 6.00 7.23 -16.19
C SER A 501 5.00 6.09 -16.01
N HIS A 502 5.18 5.02 -16.79
CA HIS A 502 4.45 3.74 -16.69
C HIS A 502 5.44 2.57 -16.51
N GLY A 503 6.67 2.87 -16.09
CA GLY A 503 7.67 1.85 -15.81
C GLY A 503 7.44 1.19 -14.46
N ILE A 504 7.98 -0.01 -14.29
CA ILE A 504 7.97 -0.78 -13.04
C ILE A 504 8.53 0.09 -11.90
N GLY A 505 7.79 0.21 -10.79
CA GLY A 505 8.18 0.99 -9.61
C GLY A 505 7.88 2.49 -9.67
N SER A 506 7.32 3.00 -10.79
CA SER A 506 6.97 4.42 -10.92
C SER A 506 5.62 4.77 -10.28
N GLU A 507 4.81 3.79 -9.91
CA GLU A 507 3.43 3.95 -9.45
C GLU A 507 3.35 4.80 -8.18
N SER A 508 4.31 4.68 -7.28
CA SER A 508 4.35 5.46 -6.04
C SER A 508 4.70 6.95 -6.27
N GLN A 509 5.43 7.26 -7.35
CA GLN A 509 5.85 8.63 -7.66
C GLN A 509 4.79 9.40 -8.46
N ARG A 510 3.96 8.71 -9.26
CA ARG A 510 2.95 9.34 -10.13
C ARG A 510 1.94 10.19 -9.36
N PRO A 511 1.24 9.71 -8.31
CA PRO A 511 0.28 10.52 -7.57
C PRO A 511 0.90 11.76 -6.94
N LEU A 512 2.13 11.63 -6.40
CA LEU A 512 2.90 12.76 -5.88
C LEU A 512 3.15 13.83 -6.94
N ALA A 513 3.65 13.42 -8.11
CA ALA A 513 3.95 14.31 -9.23
C ALA A 513 2.67 14.98 -9.77
N ILE A 514 1.58 14.22 -9.91
CA ILE A 514 0.28 14.71 -10.39
C ILE A 514 -0.28 15.78 -9.44
N VAL A 515 -0.24 15.53 -8.13
CA VAL A 515 -0.69 16.49 -7.11
C VAL A 515 0.11 17.79 -7.19
N ILE A 516 1.44 17.69 -7.31
CA ILE A 516 2.29 18.89 -7.38
C ILE A 516 2.03 19.66 -8.68
N ILE A 517 1.97 19.00 -9.84
CA ILE A 517 1.72 19.66 -11.13
C ILE A 517 0.35 20.33 -11.13
N GLY A 518 -0.71 19.61 -10.77
CA GLY A 518 -2.06 20.15 -10.73
C GLY A 518 -2.22 21.27 -9.71
N GLY A 519 -1.63 21.07 -8.54
CA GLY A 519 -1.63 22.07 -7.50
C GLY A 519 -0.85 23.35 -7.86
N LEU A 520 0.26 23.23 -8.58
CA LEU A 520 1.02 24.38 -9.10
C LEU A 520 0.21 25.20 -10.10
N ILE A 521 -0.59 24.56 -10.96
CA ILE A 521 -1.49 25.27 -11.89
C ILE A 521 -2.50 26.08 -11.09
N GLY A 522 -3.19 25.46 -10.12
CA GLY A 522 -4.14 26.15 -9.25
C GLY A 522 -3.52 27.26 -8.42
N ALA A 523 -2.38 26.99 -7.78
CA ALA A 523 -1.64 27.96 -6.98
C ALA A 523 -1.14 29.16 -7.80
N THR A 524 -0.64 28.92 -9.01
CA THR A 524 -0.15 29.98 -9.92
C THR A 524 -1.29 30.88 -10.35
N PHE A 525 -2.43 30.29 -10.74
CA PHE A 525 -3.62 31.05 -11.08
C PHE A 525 -4.09 31.92 -9.91
N PHE A 526 -4.19 31.34 -8.73
CA PHE A 526 -4.59 32.06 -7.52
C PHE A 526 -3.60 33.18 -7.18
N ALA A 527 -2.30 32.88 -7.14
CA ALA A 527 -1.26 33.82 -6.76
C ALA A 527 -1.16 35.04 -7.69
N LEU A 528 -1.45 34.90 -8.99
CA LEU A 528 -1.38 35.99 -9.96
C LEU A 528 -2.68 36.76 -10.09
N PHE A 529 -3.84 36.13 -9.99
CA PHE A 529 -5.11 36.74 -10.37
C PHE A 529 -6.06 37.03 -9.19
N VAL A 530 -5.99 36.26 -8.12
CA VAL A 530 -6.93 36.35 -6.99
C VAL A 530 -6.26 36.91 -5.74
N PHE A 531 -5.11 36.39 -5.41
CA PHE A 531 -4.39 36.73 -4.19
C PHE A 531 -4.08 38.24 -4.06
N PRO A 532 -3.59 38.94 -5.11
CA PRO A 532 -3.34 40.39 -5.03
C PRO A 532 -4.60 41.19 -4.75
N LEU A 533 -5.77 40.74 -5.26
CA LEU A 533 -7.04 41.42 -5.02
C LEU A 533 -7.48 41.29 -3.55
N ILE A 534 -7.23 40.11 -2.95
CA ILE A 534 -7.51 39.89 -1.52
C ILE A 534 -6.58 40.77 -0.67
N VAL A 535 -5.30 40.81 -1.00
CA VAL A 535 -4.30 41.66 -0.32
C VAL A 535 -4.73 43.11 -0.38
N GLU A 536 -5.14 43.63 -1.56
CA GLU A 536 -5.60 44.98 -1.74
C GLU A 536 -6.83 45.30 -0.89
N VAL A 537 -7.85 44.45 -0.92
CA VAL A 537 -9.08 44.63 -0.10
C VAL A 537 -8.78 44.67 1.40
N VAL A 538 -7.85 43.83 1.86
CA VAL A 538 -7.45 43.79 3.27
C VAL A 538 -6.65 45.07 3.62
N TYR A 539 -5.73 45.50 2.75
CA TYR A 539 -4.92 46.71 2.97
C TYR A 539 -5.74 48.00 2.84
N GLU A 540 -6.73 48.03 1.93
CA GLU A 540 -7.68 49.12 1.80
C GLU A 540 -8.41 49.38 3.14
N ARG A 541 -8.87 48.31 3.79
CA ARG A 541 -9.52 48.38 5.11
C ARG A 541 -8.57 48.77 6.26
N MET A 542 -7.26 48.62 6.07
CA MET A 542 -6.25 48.94 7.08
C MET A 542 -5.71 50.36 6.94
N LEU A 543 -5.59 50.83 5.70
CA LEU A 543 -4.99 52.13 5.40
C LEU A 543 -6.00 53.28 5.39
N TYR A 544 -7.28 52.96 5.15
CA TYR A 544 -8.35 53.96 5.05
C TYR A 544 -9.44 53.67 6.07
N ASP A 545 -9.90 54.76 6.75
CA ASP A 545 -11.09 54.73 7.60
C ASP A 545 -12.35 54.52 6.75
N LYS A 546 -13.51 54.21 7.39
CA LYS A 546 -14.82 54.07 6.74
C LYS A 546 -15.21 55.31 5.89
N ASN A 547 -14.60 56.45 6.14
CA ASN A 547 -14.81 57.72 5.44
C ASN A 547 -13.71 58.00 4.39
N GLY A 548 -12.82 57.06 4.05
CA GLY A 548 -11.77 57.22 3.05
C GLY A 548 -10.59 58.10 3.50
N LYS A 549 -10.43 58.36 4.81
CA LYS A 549 -9.24 59.06 5.36
C LYS A 549 -8.15 58.07 5.71
N LEU A 550 -6.89 58.35 5.31
CA LEU A 550 -5.72 57.58 5.71
C LEU A 550 -5.64 57.49 7.23
N LEU A 551 -5.62 56.24 7.75
CA LEU A 551 -5.28 55.98 9.14
C LEU A 551 -3.76 56.06 9.27
N GLN A 552 -3.26 57.05 10.04
CA GLN A 552 -1.83 57.26 10.33
C GLN A 552 -1.22 56.09 11.11
#